data_d2afce16b1f18d7997e45a969aaf8fee
#
_entry.id   d2afce16b1f18d7997e45a969aaf8fee
#
_cell.length_a   1.000
_cell.length_b   1.000
_cell.length_c   1.000
_cell.angle_alpha   90.00
_cell.angle_beta   90.00
_cell.angle_gamma   90.00
#
_symmetry.space_group_name_H-M   'P 1'
#
loop_
_entity.id
_entity.type
_entity.pdbx_description
1 polymer ?
#
loop_
_entity_poly.entity_id
_entity_poly.type
_entity_poly.pdbx_seq_one_letter_code
_entity_poly.pdbx_strand_id
1 'polypeptide(L)'
;MKKILQLNPEIAKYFWLEFSPQRLITMPSLLFLLTLLIYLMSENKEEAMMAIHYASFYGFVFIGVIWGIKNASDGILDEYNEKTWDWQRRSPVGPWKLALGKLFGPTIYNWYGAMICWAIYMYSATYTSEPIQALKTGWILLPSTIGVHGLIILIALLLVRKNQGLIKIKSNRTFLYGILFLILFSGLFSYFNLFRQTTSDILWFGITFSFPDILFLSCIVYSLWIIYGIFRSMRTALQYENGPMVWLTFHAFHFLFQYGFFLPENTIIDLQAFTKASVLIFLESIFLIYALALSENKEVVQFKQYLKEYRKKEYASLFRNIPLWLLTIPLAKVFGLFALSGVILSGEYTAIMDLLKSLQISDVSFAAGTYVAVLFFMMRDLVVLMLLHISGRPQRADATFILYLLLSYLIIPFLLTGLDMPYLFFPDSTHGQVLLIIMPMLEAFLTFYLLKKKWKFI
;
A
#
# COMPACT_ATOMS: atom_id res chain seq x y z
N MET A 1 -15.43 -11.80 -30.00
CA MET A 1 -14.58 -10.61 -29.98
C MET A 1 -15.36 -9.30 -30.09
N LYS A 2 -16.20 -9.05 -31.12
CA LYS A 2 -17.02 -7.81 -31.25
C LYS A 2 -17.86 -7.47 -30.00
N LYS A 3 -18.51 -8.44 -29.34
CA LYS A 3 -19.32 -8.20 -28.14
C LYS A 3 -18.51 -7.77 -26.90
N ILE A 4 -17.29 -8.30 -26.71
CA ILE A 4 -16.40 -7.93 -25.57
C ILE A 4 -15.86 -6.51 -25.76
N LEU A 5 -15.51 -6.12 -26.99
CA LEU A 5 -15.06 -4.77 -27.32
C LEU A 5 -16.16 -3.72 -27.18
N GLN A 6 -17.43 -4.11 -27.33
CA GLN A 6 -18.59 -3.22 -27.09
C GLN A 6 -18.86 -3.01 -25.59
N LEU A 7 -18.37 -3.90 -24.70
CA LEU A 7 -18.60 -3.82 -23.26
C LEU A 7 -17.78 -2.70 -22.58
N ASN A 8 -16.53 -2.47 -23.05
CA ASN A 8 -15.67 -1.43 -22.49
C ASN A 8 -14.86 -0.72 -23.60
N PRO A 9 -15.22 0.55 -23.91
CA PRO A 9 -14.59 1.30 -25.00
C PRO A 9 -13.10 1.58 -24.73
N GLU A 10 -12.68 1.67 -23.49
CA GLU A 10 -11.29 1.91 -23.12
C GLU A 10 -10.42 0.68 -23.39
N ILE A 11 -10.88 -0.52 -23.04
CA ILE A 11 -10.19 -1.77 -23.40
C ILE A 11 -10.14 -1.92 -24.93
N ALA A 12 -11.24 -1.60 -25.63
CA ALA A 12 -11.29 -1.65 -27.08
C ALA A 12 -10.24 -0.74 -27.72
N LYS A 13 -10.08 0.50 -27.23
CA LYS A 13 -9.05 1.44 -27.68
C LYS A 13 -7.66 0.82 -27.61
N TYR A 14 -7.27 0.30 -26.44
CA TYR A 14 -5.94 -0.32 -26.27
C TYR A 14 -5.78 -1.60 -27.06
N PHE A 15 -6.83 -2.39 -27.22
CA PHE A 15 -6.78 -3.57 -28.08
C PHE A 15 -6.40 -3.21 -29.53
N TRP A 16 -6.98 -2.16 -30.08
CA TRP A 16 -6.64 -1.68 -31.43
C TRP A 16 -5.25 -1.07 -31.52
N LEU A 17 -4.79 -0.40 -30.47
CA LEU A 17 -3.46 0.22 -30.44
C LEU A 17 -2.33 -0.81 -30.27
N GLU A 18 -2.55 -1.82 -29.43
CA GLU A 18 -1.50 -2.75 -29.02
C GLU A 18 -1.42 -4.01 -29.88
N PHE A 19 -2.54 -4.51 -30.41
CA PHE A 19 -2.57 -5.74 -31.20
C PHE A 19 -2.47 -5.48 -32.71
N SER A 20 -1.26 -5.09 -33.17
CA SER A 20 -0.94 -5.19 -34.58
C SER A 20 -0.59 -6.63 -34.98
N PRO A 21 -0.79 -7.06 -36.26
CA PRO A 21 -0.42 -8.41 -36.72
C PRO A 21 1.04 -8.74 -36.40
N GLN A 22 1.93 -7.77 -36.52
CA GLN A 22 3.35 -7.95 -36.24
C GLN A 22 3.58 -8.25 -34.73
N ARG A 23 2.98 -7.48 -33.81
CA ARG A 23 3.11 -7.69 -32.35
C ARG A 23 2.51 -9.01 -31.88
N LEU A 24 1.41 -9.45 -32.51
CA LEU A 24 0.80 -10.75 -32.22
C LEU A 24 1.73 -11.93 -32.55
N ILE A 25 2.56 -11.80 -33.56
CA ILE A 25 3.50 -12.85 -33.96
C ILE A 25 4.83 -12.73 -33.23
N THR A 26 5.35 -11.51 -33.03
CA THR A 26 6.68 -11.29 -32.44
C THR A 26 6.78 -11.77 -30.99
N MET A 27 5.76 -11.54 -30.15
CA MET A 27 5.81 -11.97 -28.75
C MET A 27 5.92 -13.50 -28.59
N PRO A 28 5.00 -14.33 -29.16
CA PRO A 28 5.13 -15.77 -29.03
C PRO A 28 6.38 -16.31 -29.77
N SER A 29 6.80 -15.73 -30.91
CA SER A 29 8.01 -16.17 -31.60
C SER A 29 9.26 -15.94 -30.76
N LEU A 30 9.37 -14.81 -30.08
CA LEU A 30 10.50 -14.51 -29.19
C LEU A 30 10.51 -15.46 -28.00
N LEU A 31 9.37 -15.68 -27.35
CA LEU A 31 9.26 -16.60 -26.22
C LEU A 31 9.52 -18.04 -26.63
N PHE A 32 9.04 -18.46 -27.81
CA PHE A 32 9.34 -19.78 -28.40
C PHE A 32 10.83 -19.95 -28.65
N LEU A 33 11.47 -18.95 -29.26
CA LEU A 33 12.91 -18.99 -29.53
C LEU A 33 13.74 -19.09 -28.26
N LEU A 34 13.37 -18.34 -27.22
CA LEU A 34 14.02 -18.42 -25.89
C LEU A 34 13.85 -19.80 -25.24
N THR A 35 12.64 -20.36 -25.28
CA THR A 35 12.40 -21.71 -24.72
C THR A 35 13.12 -22.79 -25.53
N LEU A 36 13.19 -22.65 -26.85
CA LEU A 36 13.93 -23.55 -27.76
C LEU A 36 15.44 -23.47 -27.45
N LEU A 37 16.01 -22.28 -27.30
CA LEU A 37 17.42 -22.12 -26.98
C LEU A 37 17.75 -22.78 -25.62
N ILE A 38 16.94 -22.58 -24.58
CA ILE A 38 17.14 -23.24 -23.28
C ILE A 38 17.08 -24.75 -23.44
N TYR A 39 16.13 -25.27 -24.21
CA TYR A 39 16.00 -26.71 -24.48
C TYR A 39 17.22 -27.30 -25.18
N LEU A 40 17.76 -26.59 -26.19
CA LEU A 40 18.92 -27.04 -26.96
C LEU A 40 20.25 -26.92 -26.19
N MET A 41 20.35 -26.03 -25.20
CA MET A 41 21.54 -25.83 -24.39
C MET A 41 21.59 -26.78 -23.16
N SER A 42 20.53 -27.47 -22.82
CA SER A 42 20.47 -28.39 -21.69
C SER A 42 20.94 -29.78 -22.07
N GLU A 43 21.64 -30.45 -21.18
CA GLU A 43 22.24 -31.78 -21.42
C GLU A 43 21.16 -32.90 -21.50
N ASN A 44 20.09 -32.74 -20.75
CA ASN A 44 19.01 -33.71 -20.68
C ASN A 44 17.61 -33.02 -20.55
N LYS A 45 16.57 -33.82 -20.82
CA LYS A 45 15.19 -33.33 -20.86
C LYS A 45 14.71 -32.77 -19.48
N GLU A 46 15.11 -33.38 -18.39
CA GLU A 46 14.65 -32.97 -17.04
C GLU A 46 15.26 -31.61 -16.67
N GLU A 47 16.55 -31.45 -16.91
CA GLU A 47 17.26 -30.18 -16.73
C GLU A 47 16.68 -29.07 -17.61
N ALA A 48 16.42 -29.39 -18.91
CA ALA A 48 15.76 -28.45 -19.83
C ALA A 48 14.41 -27.98 -19.28
N MET A 49 13.56 -28.90 -18.81
CA MET A 49 12.25 -28.55 -18.30
C MET A 49 12.32 -27.76 -17.00
N MET A 50 13.28 -28.03 -16.12
CA MET A 50 13.51 -27.21 -14.93
C MET A 50 13.98 -25.81 -15.28
N ALA A 51 14.93 -25.69 -16.22
CA ALA A 51 15.40 -24.38 -16.69
C ALA A 51 14.28 -23.57 -17.35
N ILE A 52 13.44 -24.21 -18.18
CA ILE A 52 12.25 -23.60 -18.78
C ILE A 52 11.25 -23.16 -17.70
N HIS A 53 11.07 -23.93 -16.64
CA HIS A 53 10.21 -23.58 -15.52
C HIS A 53 10.63 -22.25 -14.88
N TYR A 54 11.89 -22.11 -14.49
CA TYR A 54 12.40 -20.86 -13.92
C TYR A 54 12.41 -19.71 -14.93
N ALA A 55 12.81 -19.98 -16.18
CA ALA A 55 12.81 -18.95 -17.22
C ALA A 55 11.40 -18.41 -17.51
N SER A 56 10.38 -19.26 -17.52
CA SER A 56 8.99 -18.84 -17.72
C SER A 56 8.43 -18.08 -16.51
N PHE A 57 8.83 -18.43 -15.28
CA PHE A 57 8.51 -17.65 -14.09
C PHE A 57 9.10 -16.23 -14.17
N TYR A 58 10.39 -16.11 -14.43
CA TYR A 58 11.03 -14.80 -14.56
C TYR A 58 10.51 -14.01 -15.77
N GLY A 59 10.20 -14.71 -16.89
CA GLY A 59 9.54 -14.14 -18.05
C GLY A 59 8.17 -13.54 -17.70
N PHE A 60 7.36 -14.27 -16.93
CA PHE A 60 6.08 -13.77 -16.41
C PHE A 60 6.27 -12.54 -15.54
N VAL A 61 7.19 -12.57 -14.57
CA VAL A 61 7.47 -11.45 -13.69
C VAL A 61 7.96 -10.24 -14.46
N PHE A 62 8.86 -10.42 -15.43
CA PHE A 62 9.38 -9.32 -16.24
C PHE A 62 8.30 -8.71 -17.13
N ILE A 63 7.60 -9.51 -17.93
CA ILE A 63 6.62 -9.04 -18.92
C ILE A 63 5.32 -8.61 -18.21
N GLY A 64 4.79 -9.47 -17.35
CA GLY A 64 3.52 -9.25 -16.66
C GLY A 64 3.63 -8.19 -15.56
N VAL A 65 4.57 -8.33 -14.65
CA VAL A 65 4.65 -7.45 -13.48
C VAL A 65 5.47 -6.19 -13.80
N ILE A 66 6.77 -6.32 -14.09
CA ILE A 66 7.67 -5.16 -14.18
C ILE A 66 7.31 -4.24 -15.35
N TRP A 67 7.19 -4.79 -16.56
CA TRP A 67 6.76 -4.02 -17.72
C TRP A 67 5.31 -3.58 -17.60
N GLY A 68 4.45 -4.43 -17.03
CA GLY A 68 3.06 -4.10 -16.75
C GLY A 68 2.88 -2.91 -15.81
N ILE A 69 3.68 -2.77 -14.73
CA ILE A 69 3.70 -1.58 -13.86
C ILE A 69 3.94 -0.31 -14.66
N LYS A 70 4.92 -0.33 -15.58
CA LYS A 70 5.21 0.82 -16.41
C LYS A 70 4.02 1.20 -17.27
N ASN A 71 3.47 0.25 -18.02
CA ASN A 71 2.35 0.51 -18.93
C ASN A 71 1.06 0.91 -18.17
N ALA A 72 0.80 0.32 -16.99
CA ALA A 72 -0.32 0.72 -16.13
C ALA A 72 -0.20 2.17 -15.65
N SER A 73 1.02 2.60 -15.28
CA SER A 73 1.32 3.99 -14.91
C SER A 73 1.18 4.94 -16.10
N ASP A 74 1.78 4.58 -17.23
CA ASP A 74 1.80 5.40 -18.44
C ASP A 74 0.38 5.64 -18.95
N GLY A 75 -0.49 4.63 -18.91
CA GLY A 75 -1.90 4.73 -19.29
C GLY A 75 -2.72 5.80 -18.54
N ILE A 76 -2.24 6.29 -17.41
CA ILE A 76 -2.84 7.41 -16.66
C ILE A 76 -2.04 8.69 -16.89
N LEU A 77 -0.70 8.62 -16.77
CA LEU A 77 0.16 9.80 -16.76
C LEU A 77 0.31 10.43 -18.12
N ASP A 78 0.34 9.64 -19.20
CA ASP A 78 0.43 10.19 -20.56
C ASP A 78 -0.84 10.97 -20.91
N GLU A 79 -2.01 10.42 -20.60
CA GLU A 79 -3.27 11.14 -20.83
C GLU A 79 -3.37 12.44 -20.04
N TYR A 80 -2.85 12.44 -18.80
CA TYR A 80 -2.78 13.65 -18.00
C TYR A 80 -1.80 14.67 -18.61
N ASN A 81 -0.59 14.23 -18.96
CA ASN A 81 0.47 15.07 -19.52
C ASN A 81 0.10 15.66 -20.90
N GLU A 82 -0.65 14.89 -21.71
CA GLU A 82 -1.16 15.28 -23.03
C GLU A 82 -2.48 16.07 -22.95
N LYS A 83 -3.00 16.31 -21.73
CA LYS A 83 -4.28 17.01 -21.47
C LYS A 83 -5.51 16.31 -22.08
N THR A 84 -5.40 15.04 -22.40
CA THR A 84 -6.53 14.25 -22.90
C THR A 84 -7.43 13.73 -21.76
N TRP A 85 -6.96 13.78 -20.51
CA TRP A 85 -7.69 13.41 -19.32
C TRP A 85 -9.02 14.15 -19.16
N ASP A 86 -9.04 15.45 -19.49
CA ASP A 86 -10.27 16.26 -19.40
C ASP A 86 -11.35 15.84 -20.43
N TRP A 87 -10.95 15.33 -21.58
CA TRP A 87 -11.87 14.76 -22.57
C TRP A 87 -12.52 13.48 -22.04
N GLN A 88 -11.75 12.63 -21.39
CA GLN A 88 -12.30 11.41 -20.76
C GLN A 88 -13.29 11.73 -19.65
N ARG A 89 -13.03 12.75 -18.85
CA ARG A 89 -13.97 13.22 -17.81
C ARG A 89 -15.31 13.67 -18.38
N ARG A 90 -15.34 14.17 -19.61
CA ARG A 90 -16.55 14.61 -20.32
C ARG A 90 -17.22 13.50 -21.13
N SER A 91 -16.56 12.34 -21.28
CA SER A 91 -17.12 11.22 -22.00
C SER A 91 -18.23 10.52 -21.20
N PRO A 92 -19.23 9.90 -21.86
CA PRO A 92 -20.32 9.19 -21.18
C PRO A 92 -19.88 7.83 -20.60
N VAL A 93 -18.58 7.64 -20.35
CA VAL A 93 -18.05 6.38 -19.80
C VAL A 93 -18.20 6.37 -18.28
N GLY A 94 -18.95 5.40 -17.76
CA GLY A 94 -19.13 5.27 -16.31
C GLY A 94 -17.87 4.88 -15.55
N PRO A 95 -17.79 5.19 -14.23
CA PRO A 95 -16.58 5.00 -13.41
C PRO A 95 -16.06 3.56 -13.41
N TRP A 96 -16.93 2.54 -13.41
CA TRP A 96 -16.53 1.13 -13.48
C TRP A 96 -15.86 0.76 -14.79
N LYS A 97 -16.45 1.21 -15.92
CA LYS A 97 -15.85 0.95 -17.23
C LYS A 97 -14.49 1.62 -17.36
N LEU A 98 -14.34 2.84 -16.80
CA LEU A 98 -13.10 3.56 -16.80
C LEU A 98 -12.05 2.88 -15.89
N ALA A 99 -12.44 2.45 -14.70
CA ALA A 99 -11.54 1.74 -13.77
C ALA A 99 -10.99 0.44 -14.36
N LEU A 100 -11.86 -0.43 -14.86
CA LEU A 100 -11.45 -1.68 -15.49
C LEU A 100 -10.72 -1.44 -16.83
N GLY A 101 -11.13 -0.41 -17.57
CA GLY A 101 -10.49 0.00 -18.80
C GLY A 101 -9.04 0.42 -18.59
N LYS A 102 -8.75 1.19 -17.54
CA LYS A 102 -7.39 1.61 -17.17
C LYS A 102 -6.56 0.48 -16.55
N LEU A 103 -7.21 -0.45 -15.86
CA LEU A 103 -6.49 -1.59 -15.26
C LEU A 103 -6.00 -2.57 -16.33
N PHE A 104 -6.85 -2.91 -17.29
CA PHE A 104 -6.55 -3.95 -18.27
C PHE A 104 -6.18 -3.42 -19.66
N GLY A 105 -6.57 -2.18 -20.00
CA GLY A 105 -6.31 -1.61 -21.33
C GLY A 105 -4.81 -1.39 -21.60
N PRO A 106 -4.12 -0.51 -20.88
CA PRO A 106 -2.70 -0.23 -21.12
C PRO A 106 -1.80 -1.45 -20.97
N THR A 107 -2.22 -2.42 -20.16
CA THR A 107 -1.45 -3.63 -19.85
C THR A 107 -1.83 -4.84 -20.71
N ILE A 108 -2.73 -4.69 -21.68
CA ILE A 108 -3.31 -5.82 -22.44
C ILE A 108 -2.24 -6.63 -23.18
N TYR A 109 -1.22 -5.98 -23.73
CA TYR A 109 -0.12 -6.64 -24.44
C TYR A 109 0.82 -7.35 -23.44
N ASN A 110 1.01 -6.78 -22.25
CA ASN A 110 1.76 -7.43 -21.18
C ASN A 110 1.05 -8.71 -20.71
N TRP A 111 -0.29 -8.65 -20.54
CA TRP A 111 -1.07 -9.83 -20.21
C TRP A 111 -0.98 -10.91 -21.28
N TYR A 112 -0.95 -10.54 -22.56
CA TYR A 112 -0.77 -11.50 -23.65
C TYR A 112 0.55 -12.27 -23.53
N GLY A 113 1.68 -11.58 -23.37
CA GLY A 113 2.98 -12.22 -23.16
C GLY A 113 3.07 -12.99 -21.82
N ALA A 114 2.55 -12.42 -20.75
CA ALA A 114 2.52 -13.05 -19.44
C ALA A 114 1.71 -14.35 -19.43
N MET A 115 0.56 -14.40 -20.10
CA MET A 115 -0.25 -15.63 -20.20
C MET A 115 0.45 -16.76 -20.97
N ILE A 116 1.27 -16.43 -21.97
CA ILE A 116 2.11 -17.42 -22.65
C ILE A 116 3.16 -17.97 -21.68
N CYS A 117 3.88 -17.09 -20.96
CA CYS A 117 4.85 -17.49 -19.94
C CYS A 117 4.17 -18.32 -18.84
N TRP A 118 2.98 -17.91 -18.38
CA TRP A 118 2.20 -18.64 -17.39
C TRP A 118 1.82 -20.05 -17.85
N ALA A 119 1.38 -20.20 -19.10
CA ALA A 119 1.04 -21.51 -19.64
C ALA A 119 2.26 -22.45 -19.72
N ILE A 120 3.42 -21.92 -20.13
CA ILE A 120 4.69 -22.66 -20.15
C ILE A 120 5.10 -23.05 -18.72
N TYR A 121 4.99 -22.11 -17.76
CA TYR A 121 5.27 -22.33 -16.35
C TYR A 121 4.39 -23.43 -15.77
N MET A 122 3.07 -23.40 -16.01
CA MET A 122 2.13 -24.41 -15.51
C MET A 122 2.40 -25.79 -16.11
N TYR A 123 2.77 -25.86 -17.40
CA TYR A 123 3.15 -27.13 -18.02
C TYR A 123 4.45 -27.67 -17.46
N SER A 124 5.48 -26.84 -17.32
CA SER A 124 6.79 -27.28 -16.79
C SER A 124 6.79 -27.58 -15.29
N ALA A 125 5.79 -27.11 -14.54
CA ALA A 125 5.62 -27.41 -13.12
C ALA A 125 5.54 -28.92 -12.82
N THR A 126 5.03 -29.71 -13.78
CA THR A 126 4.95 -31.18 -13.65
C THR A 126 6.31 -31.88 -13.60
N TYR A 127 7.38 -31.20 -14.00
CA TYR A 127 8.75 -31.70 -13.99
C TYR A 127 9.59 -31.23 -12.79
N THR A 128 8.99 -30.47 -11.89
CA THR A 128 9.67 -30.00 -10.66
C THR A 128 9.57 -31.07 -9.57
N SER A 129 10.43 -30.96 -8.55
CA SER A 129 10.39 -31.84 -7.37
C SER A 129 9.10 -31.69 -6.55
N GLU A 130 8.45 -30.53 -6.61
CA GLU A 130 7.21 -30.21 -5.89
C GLU A 130 6.13 -29.66 -6.84
N PRO A 131 5.53 -30.51 -7.69
CA PRO A 131 4.61 -30.06 -8.75
C PRO A 131 3.40 -29.28 -8.21
N ILE A 132 2.81 -29.76 -7.12
CA ILE A 132 1.61 -29.14 -6.50
C ILE A 132 1.94 -27.73 -6.01
N GLN A 133 3.10 -27.53 -5.39
CA GLN A 133 3.56 -26.24 -4.90
C GLN A 133 3.79 -25.27 -6.07
N ALA A 134 4.45 -25.73 -7.13
CA ALA A 134 4.70 -24.97 -8.34
C ALA A 134 3.38 -24.53 -9.00
N LEU A 135 2.40 -25.43 -9.14
CA LEU A 135 1.07 -25.11 -9.67
C LEU A 135 0.33 -24.07 -8.81
N LYS A 136 0.36 -24.22 -7.48
CA LYS A 136 -0.23 -23.21 -6.57
C LYS A 136 0.43 -21.84 -6.75
N THR A 137 1.76 -21.80 -6.84
CA THR A 137 2.50 -20.56 -7.10
C THR A 137 2.08 -19.92 -8.44
N GLY A 138 1.89 -20.71 -9.49
CA GLY A 138 1.39 -20.23 -10.77
C GLY A 138 0.02 -19.54 -10.68
N TRP A 139 -0.88 -20.07 -9.87
CA TRP A 139 -2.18 -19.43 -9.64
C TRP A 139 -2.08 -18.12 -8.85
N ILE A 140 -1.11 -17.99 -7.93
CA ILE A 140 -0.89 -16.76 -7.15
C ILE A 140 -0.42 -15.61 -8.06
N LEU A 141 0.34 -15.90 -9.12
CA LEU A 141 0.88 -14.88 -10.01
C LEU A 141 -0.20 -13.99 -10.66
N LEU A 142 -1.37 -14.56 -10.98
CA LEU A 142 -2.43 -13.82 -11.65
C LEU A 142 -3.05 -12.72 -10.77
N PRO A 143 -3.62 -13.03 -9.58
CA PRO A 143 -4.21 -11.99 -8.73
C PRO A 143 -3.16 -11.03 -8.16
N SER A 144 -1.93 -11.48 -7.88
CA SER A 144 -0.86 -10.59 -7.43
C SER A 144 -0.50 -9.55 -8.48
N THR A 145 -0.44 -9.93 -9.76
CA THR A 145 -0.19 -9.00 -10.87
C THR A 145 -1.31 -7.98 -11.02
N ILE A 146 -2.57 -8.40 -10.91
CA ILE A 146 -3.72 -7.49 -10.91
C ILE A 146 -3.62 -6.49 -9.76
N GLY A 147 -3.29 -6.97 -8.56
CA GLY A 147 -3.11 -6.13 -7.38
C GLY A 147 -2.01 -5.08 -7.56
N VAL A 148 -0.85 -5.50 -8.08
CA VAL A 148 0.29 -4.60 -8.31
C VAL A 148 -0.03 -3.56 -9.39
N HIS A 149 -0.64 -3.94 -10.52
CA HIS A 149 -1.10 -2.97 -11.52
C HIS A 149 -2.12 -1.99 -10.94
N GLY A 150 -3.04 -2.50 -10.13
CA GLY A 150 -4.04 -1.66 -9.46
C GLY A 150 -3.43 -0.65 -8.50
N LEU A 151 -2.44 -1.06 -7.70
CA LEU A 151 -1.73 -0.17 -6.78
C LEU A 151 -1.01 0.94 -7.51
N ILE A 152 -0.30 0.65 -8.61
CA ILE A 152 0.41 1.67 -9.37
C ILE A 152 -0.56 2.66 -10.03
N ILE A 153 -1.72 2.20 -10.49
CA ILE A 153 -2.78 3.08 -10.99
C ILE A 153 -3.30 3.99 -9.88
N LEU A 154 -3.52 3.48 -8.66
CA LEU A 154 -3.93 4.30 -7.52
C LEU A 154 -2.89 5.37 -7.20
N ILE A 155 -1.61 5.01 -7.18
CA ILE A 155 -0.51 5.96 -6.98
C ILE A 155 -0.50 7.03 -8.09
N ALA A 156 -0.64 6.62 -9.36
CA ALA A 156 -0.70 7.55 -10.49
C ALA A 156 -1.89 8.51 -10.37
N LEU A 157 -3.08 8.02 -10.02
CA LEU A 157 -4.28 8.85 -9.81
C LEU A 157 -4.13 9.84 -8.64
N LEU A 158 -3.49 9.43 -7.55
CA LEU A 158 -3.18 10.32 -6.42
C LEU A 158 -2.21 11.41 -6.84
N LEU A 159 -1.17 11.09 -7.62
CA LEU A 159 -0.21 12.07 -8.15
C LEU A 159 -0.87 13.06 -9.11
N VAL A 160 -1.73 12.59 -10.00
CA VAL A 160 -2.52 13.44 -10.92
C VAL A 160 -3.41 14.38 -10.12
N ARG A 161 -4.13 13.87 -9.12
CA ARG A 161 -4.99 14.68 -8.24
C ARG A 161 -4.21 15.75 -7.48
N LYS A 162 -3.02 15.41 -6.99
CA LYS A 162 -2.15 16.32 -6.25
C LYS A 162 -1.60 17.44 -7.12
N ASN A 163 -1.21 17.16 -8.36
CA ASN A 163 -0.53 18.14 -9.23
C ASN A 163 -1.46 19.14 -9.93
N GLN A 164 -2.76 18.90 -10.00
CA GLN A 164 -3.79 19.80 -10.55
C GLN A 164 -3.39 20.55 -11.84
N GLY A 165 -2.63 19.91 -12.72
CA GLY A 165 -2.22 20.49 -14.01
C GLY A 165 -1.00 21.42 -13.98
N LEU A 166 -0.36 21.59 -12.82
CA LEU A 166 0.74 22.55 -12.66
C LEU A 166 2.08 22.08 -13.24
N ILE A 167 2.36 20.77 -13.26
CA ILE A 167 3.65 20.23 -13.70
C ILE A 167 3.43 18.89 -14.42
N LYS A 168 4.18 18.66 -15.50
CA LYS A 168 4.26 17.34 -16.12
C LYS A 168 4.82 16.30 -15.14
N ILE A 169 4.11 15.20 -14.97
CA ILE A 169 4.53 14.11 -14.10
C ILE A 169 5.39 13.17 -14.94
N LYS A 170 6.65 12.97 -14.52
CA LYS A 170 7.53 12.01 -15.19
C LYS A 170 7.11 10.59 -14.81
N SER A 171 6.74 9.79 -15.79
CA SER A 171 6.36 8.38 -15.64
C SER A 171 7.41 7.54 -14.89
N ASN A 172 8.70 7.78 -15.16
CA ASN A 172 9.79 7.07 -14.49
C ASN A 172 9.75 7.18 -12.94
N ARG A 173 9.19 8.26 -12.36
CA ARG A 173 9.05 8.39 -10.90
C ARG A 173 8.02 7.41 -10.35
N THR A 174 6.89 7.28 -11.03
CA THR A 174 5.81 6.38 -10.60
C THR A 174 6.25 4.93 -10.76
N PHE A 175 6.97 4.62 -11.84
CA PHE A 175 7.59 3.32 -12.06
C PHE A 175 8.59 2.97 -10.94
N LEU A 176 9.46 3.91 -10.55
CA LEU A 176 10.38 3.73 -9.41
C LEU A 176 9.65 3.48 -8.10
N TYR A 177 8.54 4.19 -7.83
CA TYR A 177 7.73 3.95 -6.65
C TYR A 177 7.09 2.55 -6.66
N GLY A 178 6.65 2.07 -7.81
CA GLY A 178 6.14 0.71 -7.97
C GLY A 178 7.20 -0.36 -7.69
N ILE A 179 8.40 -0.19 -8.24
CA ILE A 179 9.53 -1.10 -7.98
C ILE A 179 9.96 -1.03 -6.51
N LEU A 180 10.09 0.17 -5.94
CA LEU A 180 10.44 0.33 -4.53
C LEU A 180 9.39 -0.35 -3.63
N PHE A 181 8.12 -0.20 -3.94
CA PHE A 181 7.04 -0.89 -3.23
C PHE A 181 7.20 -2.42 -3.32
N LEU A 182 7.49 -2.96 -4.51
CA LEU A 182 7.72 -4.41 -4.68
C LEU A 182 8.93 -4.90 -3.85
N ILE A 183 10.03 -4.14 -3.84
CA ILE A 183 11.23 -4.47 -3.07
C ILE A 183 10.92 -4.44 -1.56
N LEU A 184 10.27 -3.39 -1.07
CA LEU A 184 9.90 -3.25 0.34
C LEU A 184 8.90 -4.34 0.75
N PHE A 185 7.91 -4.62 -0.10
CA PHE A 185 6.94 -5.67 0.15
C PHE A 185 7.59 -7.06 0.17
N SER A 186 8.50 -7.35 -0.77
CA SER A 186 9.24 -8.62 -0.77
C SER A 186 10.17 -8.75 0.45
N GLY A 187 10.80 -7.65 0.88
CA GLY A 187 11.62 -7.60 2.08
C GLY A 187 10.82 -7.85 3.36
N LEU A 188 9.68 -7.18 3.51
CA LEU A 188 8.74 -7.43 4.62
C LEU A 188 8.24 -8.87 4.59
N PHE A 189 7.90 -9.39 3.42
CA PHE A 189 7.45 -10.76 3.24
C PHE A 189 8.53 -11.79 3.60
N SER A 190 9.78 -11.55 3.21
CA SER A 190 10.93 -12.37 3.59
C SER A 190 11.19 -12.29 5.09
N TYR A 191 11.04 -11.12 5.70
CA TYR A 191 11.16 -10.93 7.15
C TYR A 191 10.10 -11.73 7.91
N PHE A 192 8.84 -11.70 7.49
CA PHE A 192 7.78 -12.52 8.06
C PHE A 192 8.03 -14.03 7.88
N ASN A 193 8.64 -14.47 6.76
CA ASN A 193 9.04 -15.86 6.54
C ASN A 193 10.23 -16.29 7.42
N LEU A 194 11.21 -15.37 7.67
CA LEU A 194 12.34 -15.64 8.56
C LEU A 194 11.91 -15.83 10.03
N PHE A 195 10.84 -15.13 10.46
CA PHE A 195 10.25 -15.37 11.79
C PHE A 195 9.43 -16.66 11.88
N ARG A 196 9.06 -17.25 10.76
CA ARG A 196 8.37 -18.54 10.66
C ARG A 196 9.33 -19.60 10.11
N GLN A 197 10.34 -19.98 10.88
CA GLN A 197 11.24 -21.10 10.55
C GLN A 197 10.55 -22.48 10.66
N THR A 198 9.31 -22.60 10.32
CA THR A 198 8.63 -23.90 10.29
C THR A 198 7.83 -24.06 9.01
N THR A 199 8.06 -25.15 8.35
CA THR A 199 7.28 -25.79 7.27
C THR A 199 5.81 -26.07 7.65
N SER A 200 5.26 -25.38 8.64
CA SER A 200 3.94 -25.63 9.20
C SER A 200 2.87 -24.79 8.51
N ASP A 201 1.72 -25.41 8.35
CA ASP A 201 0.50 -24.79 7.88
C ASP A 201 0.17 -23.51 8.66
N ILE A 202 -0.43 -22.56 7.98
CA ILE A 202 -0.86 -21.29 8.57
C ILE A 202 -2.26 -21.46 9.14
N LEU A 203 -2.40 -21.16 10.41
CA LEU A 203 -3.70 -21.09 11.04
C LEU A 203 -4.39 -19.79 10.70
N TRP A 204 -5.61 -19.84 10.17
CA TRP A 204 -6.46 -18.68 9.91
C TRP A 204 -7.90 -19.02 10.29
N PHE A 205 -8.45 -18.30 11.26
CA PHE A 205 -9.74 -18.60 11.90
C PHE A 205 -9.86 -20.07 12.40
N GLY A 206 -8.80 -20.60 12.99
CA GLY A 206 -8.78 -21.98 13.50
C GLY A 206 -8.72 -23.06 12.42
N ILE A 207 -8.61 -22.70 11.14
CA ILE A 207 -8.46 -23.62 10.00
C ILE A 207 -7.01 -23.56 9.52
N THR A 208 -6.42 -24.74 9.32
CA THR A 208 -5.05 -24.84 8.79
C THR A 208 -5.03 -24.72 7.27
N PHE A 209 -4.27 -23.79 6.77
CA PHE A 209 -4.03 -23.55 5.34
C PHE A 209 -2.56 -23.75 5.02
N SER A 210 -2.25 -24.32 3.85
CA SER A 210 -0.89 -24.21 3.33
C SER A 210 -0.57 -22.74 3.01
N PHE A 211 0.71 -22.36 3.16
CA PHE A 211 1.16 -20.98 2.88
C PHE A 211 0.73 -20.45 1.49
N PRO A 212 0.86 -21.23 0.39
CA PRO A 212 0.37 -20.77 -0.91
C PRO A 212 -1.14 -20.56 -0.97
N ASP A 213 -1.93 -21.36 -0.27
CA ASP A 213 -3.40 -21.23 -0.32
C ASP A 213 -3.86 -19.93 0.34
N ILE A 214 -3.33 -19.60 1.53
CA ILE A 214 -3.67 -18.35 2.21
C ILE A 214 -3.12 -17.14 1.46
N LEU A 215 -1.95 -17.26 0.82
CA LEU A 215 -1.39 -16.21 -0.01
C LEU A 215 -2.26 -15.95 -1.25
N PHE A 216 -2.74 -17.02 -1.90
CA PHE A 216 -3.66 -16.90 -3.04
C PHE A 216 -4.96 -16.20 -2.65
N LEU A 217 -5.57 -16.62 -1.53
CA LEU A 217 -6.76 -15.97 -0.99
C LEU A 217 -6.51 -14.49 -0.67
N SER A 218 -5.40 -14.18 -0.01
CA SER A 218 -5.00 -12.80 0.31
C SER A 218 -4.84 -11.95 -0.95
N CYS A 219 -4.14 -12.46 -1.96
CA CYS A 219 -3.95 -11.75 -3.23
C CYS A 219 -5.29 -11.46 -3.92
N ILE A 220 -6.22 -12.41 -3.95
CA ILE A 220 -7.56 -12.19 -4.53
C ILE A 220 -8.30 -11.08 -3.77
N VAL A 221 -8.42 -11.22 -2.45
CA VAL A 221 -9.23 -10.32 -1.64
C VAL A 221 -8.67 -8.89 -1.66
N TYR A 222 -7.36 -8.71 -1.50
CA TYR A 222 -6.74 -7.39 -1.58
C TYR A 222 -6.78 -6.79 -3.00
N SER A 223 -6.66 -7.61 -4.05
CA SER A 223 -6.84 -7.13 -5.43
C SER A 223 -8.26 -6.60 -5.67
N LEU A 224 -9.29 -7.25 -5.12
CA LEU A 224 -10.67 -6.76 -5.19
C LEU A 224 -10.83 -5.41 -4.48
N TRP A 225 -10.23 -5.23 -3.29
CA TRP A 225 -10.21 -3.94 -2.59
C TRP A 225 -9.48 -2.86 -3.38
N ILE A 226 -8.37 -3.19 -4.03
CA ILE A 226 -7.61 -2.27 -4.88
C ILE A 226 -8.44 -1.86 -6.11
N ILE A 227 -9.09 -2.80 -6.79
CA ILE A 227 -9.99 -2.52 -7.92
C ILE A 227 -11.13 -1.58 -7.48
N TYR A 228 -11.70 -1.83 -6.30
CA TYR A 228 -12.71 -0.94 -5.75
C TYR A 228 -12.16 0.43 -5.38
N GLY A 229 -10.91 0.51 -4.93
CA GLY A 229 -10.17 1.75 -4.70
C GLY A 229 -9.98 2.55 -6.00
N ILE A 230 -9.61 1.89 -7.11
CA ILE A 230 -9.51 2.52 -8.44
C ILE A 230 -10.88 3.07 -8.86
N PHE A 231 -11.94 2.26 -8.73
CA PHE A 231 -13.31 2.70 -9.03
C PHE A 231 -13.68 3.98 -8.27
N ARG A 232 -13.40 4.04 -6.96
CA ARG A 232 -13.65 5.24 -6.17
C ARG A 232 -12.82 6.43 -6.61
N SER A 233 -11.56 6.23 -6.94
CA SER A 233 -10.67 7.28 -7.45
C SER A 233 -11.19 7.81 -8.78
N MET A 234 -11.71 6.95 -9.65
CA MET A 234 -12.38 7.36 -10.89
C MET A 234 -13.68 8.14 -10.64
N ARG A 235 -14.48 7.73 -9.66
CA ARG A 235 -15.65 8.53 -9.25
C ARG A 235 -15.25 9.94 -8.83
N THR A 236 -14.22 10.07 -8.00
CA THR A 236 -13.70 11.39 -7.60
C THR A 236 -13.21 12.20 -8.82
N ALA A 237 -12.47 11.54 -9.73
CA ALA A 237 -11.99 12.19 -10.96
C ALA A 237 -13.14 12.68 -11.86
N LEU A 238 -14.25 11.95 -11.89
CA LEU A 238 -15.48 12.31 -12.62
C LEU A 238 -16.42 13.23 -11.81
N GLN A 239 -15.97 13.75 -10.66
CA GLN A 239 -16.72 14.66 -9.78
C GLN A 239 -17.99 14.07 -9.15
N TYR A 240 -18.09 12.73 -9.05
CA TYR A 240 -19.14 12.10 -8.26
C TYR A 240 -18.81 12.17 -6.77
N GLU A 241 -19.84 12.35 -5.96
CA GLU A 241 -19.71 12.32 -4.50
C GLU A 241 -19.22 10.94 -4.01
N ASN A 242 -18.22 10.94 -3.13
CA ASN A 242 -17.69 9.75 -2.49
C ASN A 242 -17.72 9.92 -0.96
N GLY A 243 -18.53 9.13 -0.29
CA GLY A 243 -18.50 9.10 1.18
C GLY A 243 -17.31 8.28 1.72
N PRO A 244 -16.86 8.48 2.95
CA PRO A 244 -15.73 7.78 3.55
C PRO A 244 -16.05 6.36 4.03
N MET A 245 -17.31 5.92 3.94
CA MET A 245 -17.77 4.61 4.44
C MET A 245 -16.92 3.44 3.93
N VAL A 246 -16.51 3.48 2.68
CA VAL A 246 -15.67 2.41 2.09
C VAL A 246 -14.30 2.34 2.76
N TRP A 247 -13.74 3.47 3.16
CA TRP A 247 -12.48 3.50 3.89
C TRP A 247 -12.64 2.87 5.29
N LEU A 248 -13.74 3.15 5.96
CA LEU A 248 -14.07 2.54 7.25
C LEU A 248 -14.31 1.04 7.13
N THR A 249 -15.08 0.60 6.13
CA THR A 249 -15.32 -0.83 5.88
C THR A 249 -14.05 -1.57 5.50
N PHE A 250 -13.13 -0.93 4.75
CA PHE A 250 -11.82 -1.51 4.48
C PHE A 250 -11.02 -1.75 5.76
N HIS A 251 -10.96 -0.78 6.69
CA HIS A 251 -10.25 -0.96 7.96
C HIS A 251 -10.89 -2.04 8.83
N ALA A 252 -12.23 -2.08 8.89
CA ALA A 252 -12.93 -3.13 9.63
C ALA A 252 -12.66 -4.53 9.03
N PHE A 253 -12.72 -4.64 7.71
CA PHE A 253 -12.37 -5.87 7.01
C PHE A 253 -10.91 -6.26 7.27
N HIS A 254 -9.98 -5.31 7.14
CA HIS A 254 -8.56 -5.56 7.31
C HIS A 254 -8.23 -6.01 8.73
N PHE A 255 -8.87 -5.39 9.73
CA PHE A 255 -8.78 -5.84 11.13
C PHE A 255 -9.26 -7.29 11.31
N LEU A 256 -10.43 -7.63 10.79
CA LEU A 256 -10.95 -9.00 10.87
C LEU A 256 -10.05 -10.00 10.15
N PHE A 257 -9.52 -9.63 8.99
CA PHE A 257 -8.60 -10.47 8.23
C PHE A 257 -7.31 -10.76 9.02
N GLN A 258 -6.72 -9.73 9.63
CA GLN A 258 -5.53 -9.86 10.49
C GLN A 258 -5.83 -10.64 11.78
N TYR A 259 -6.99 -10.41 12.38
CA TYR A 259 -7.42 -11.11 13.59
C TYR A 259 -7.42 -12.63 13.39
N GLY A 260 -7.88 -13.11 12.22
CA GLY A 260 -7.90 -14.53 11.88
C GLY A 260 -6.53 -15.23 11.97
N PHE A 261 -5.41 -14.53 11.73
CA PHE A 261 -4.06 -15.08 11.82
C PHE A 261 -3.55 -15.29 13.25
N PHE A 262 -4.16 -14.64 14.21
CA PHE A 262 -3.75 -14.73 15.61
C PHE A 262 -4.69 -15.60 16.44
N LEU A 263 -5.83 -16.00 15.87
CA LEU A 263 -6.83 -16.77 16.60
C LEU A 263 -6.35 -18.21 16.81
N PRO A 264 -6.32 -18.71 18.07
CA PRO A 264 -5.96 -20.10 18.35
C PRO A 264 -7.00 -21.09 17.78
N GLU A 265 -6.58 -22.37 17.63
CA GLU A 265 -7.49 -23.44 17.27
C GLU A 265 -8.67 -23.54 18.24
N ASN A 266 -9.85 -23.84 17.70
CA ASN A 266 -11.08 -24.06 18.47
C ASN A 266 -11.55 -22.89 19.35
N THR A 267 -11.07 -21.68 19.08
CA THR A 267 -11.54 -20.47 19.74
C THR A 267 -12.21 -19.53 18.75
N ILE A 268 -13.31 -18.88 19.16
CA ILE A 268 -14.02 -17.89 18.34
C ILE A 268 -13.59 -16.49 18.72
N ILE A 269 -13.31 -16.25 19.99
CA ILE A 269 -12.90 -14.96 20.52
C ILE A 269 -11.71 -15.19 21.44
N ASP A 270 -10.61 -14.49 21.16
CA ASP A 270 -9.41 -14.49 21.98
C ASP A 270 -8.89 -13.07 22.19
N LEU A 271 -8.63 -12.70 23.44
CA LEU A 271 -8.18 -11.36 23.79
C LEU A 271 -6.76 -11.07 23.30
N GLN A 272 -5.89 -12.07 23.30
CA GLN A 272 -4.51 -11.91 22.83
C GLN A 272 -4.48 -11.71 21.31
N ALA A 273 -5.27 -12.51 20.57
CA ALA A 273 -5.44 -12.35 19.12
C ALA A 273 -5.97 -10.96 18.77
N PHE A 274 -7.00 -10.50 19.50
CA PHE A 274 -7.56 -9.16 19.34
C PHE A 274 -6.51 -8.07 19.57
N THR A 275 -5.71 -8.22 20.62
CA THR A 275 -4.65 -7.27 20.97
C THR A 275 -3.57 -7.21 19.89
N LYS A 276 -3.07 -8.37 19.42
CA LYS A 276 -2.07 -8.45 18.34
C LYS A 276 -2.56 -7.81 17.04
N ALA A 277 -3.78 -8.15 16.63
CA ALA A 277 -4.39 -7.55 15.44
C ALA A 277 -4.53 -6.02 15.61
N SER A 278 -4.95 -5.55 16.79
CA SER A 278 -5.09 -4.11 17.06
C SER A 278 -3.75 -3.36 17.00
N VAL A 279 -2.67 -3.95 17.50
CA VAL A 279 -1.31 -3.38 17.40
C VAL A 279 -0.88 -3.25 15.94
N LEU A 280 -1.07 -4.30 15.12
CA LEU A 280 -0.71 -4.25 13.71
C LEU A 280 -1.50 -3.17 12.96
N ILE A 281 -2.82 -3.13 13.13
CA ILE A 281 -3.67 -2.12 12.48
C ILE A 281 -3.34 -0.71 12.97
N PHE A 282 -2.96 -0.53 14.23
CA PHE A 282 -2.49 0.76 14.75
C PHE A 282 -1.22 1.21 14.00
N LEU A 283 -0.21 0.35 13.88
CA LEU A 283 1.05 0.66 13.19
C LEU A 283 0.82 0.94 11.69
N GLU A 284 0.02 0.10 11.03
CA GLU A 284 -0.34 0.29 9.62
C GLU A 284 -1.14 1.58 9.41
N SER A 285 -2.04 1.92 10.34
CA SER A 285 -2.81 3.18 10.28
C SER A 285 -1.89 4.39 10.38
N ILE A 286 -0.86 4.36 11.23
CA ILE A 286 0.16 5.42 11.29
C ILE A 286 0.86 5.57 9.95
N PHE A 287 1.33 4.46 9.36
CA PHE A 287 1.96 4.50 8.04
C PHE A 287 1.02 5.07 6.97
N LEU A 288 -0.25 4.65 6.97
CA LEU A 288 -1.26 5.15 6.04
C LEU A 288 -1.55 6.64 6.23
N ILE A 289 -1.54 7.15 7.46
CA ILE A 289 -1.68 8.58 7.74
C ILE A 289 -0.60 9.39 7.03
N TYR A 290 0.67 9.00 7.16
CA TYR A 290 1.78 9.68 6.49
C TYR A 290 1.70 9.54 4.96
N ALA A 291 1.46 8.35 4.45
CA ALA A 291 1.34 8.08 3.02
C ALA A 291 0.20 8.90 2.37
N LEU A 292 -0.97 8.91 2.99
CA LEU A 292 -2.12 9.68 2.52
C LEU A 292 -1.90 11.20 2.70
N ALA A 293 -1.33 11.63 3.83
CA ALA A 293 -1.01 13.02 4.04
C ALA A 293 -0.02 13.54 2.99
N LEU A 294 0.96 12.76 2.57
CA LEU A 294 1.88 13.12 1.49
C LEU A 294 1.23 13.08 0.10
N SER A 295 0.24 12.24 -0.12
CA SER A 295 -0.42 12.06 -1.43
C SER A 295 -1.61 12.99 -1.67
N GLU A 296 -2.29 13.46 -0.63
CA GLU A 296 -3.45 14.34 -0.76
C GLU A 296 -3.08 15.83 -0.79
N ASN A 297 -3.94 16.64 -1.42
CA ASN A 297 -3.76 18.08 -1.49
C ASN A 297 -4.05 18.74 -0.14
N LYS A 298 -3.28 19.76 0.23
CA LYS A 298 -3.33 20.46 1.53
C LYS A 298 -3.55 21.96 1.37
N GLU A 299 -4.61 22.32 0.66
CA GLU A 299 -4.95 23.73 0.47
C GLU A 299 -5.56 24.35 1.72
N VAL A 300 -5.06 25.50 2.11
CA VAL A 300 -5.56 26.28 3.26
C VAL A 300 -7.06 26.57 3.14
N VAL A 301 -7.53 26.84 1.92
CA VAL A 301 -8.94 27.13 1.63
C VAL A 301 -9.83 25.95 2.01
N GLN A 302 -9.42 24.70 1.69
CA GLN A 302 -10.15 23.50 2.06
C GLN A 302 -10.25 23.33 3.57
N PHE A 303 -9.15 23.58 4.30
CA PHE A 303 -9.19 23.49 5.77
C PHE A 303 -10.07 24.56 6.39
N LYS A 304 -10.09 25.79 5.83
CA LYS A 304 -11.02 26.84 6.27
C LYS A 304 -12.48 26.43 6.03
N GLN A 305 -12.75 25.75 4.91
CA GLN A 305 -14.07 25.21 4.61
C GLN A 305 -14.48 24.13 5.63
N TYR A 306 -13.61 23.17 5.96
CA TYR A 306 -13.90 22.14 6.97
C TYR A 306 -14.19 22.75 8.34
N LEU A 307 -13.44 23.77 8.75
CA LEU A 307 -13.71 24.51 9.99
C LEU A 307 -15.06 25.24 9.95
N LYS A 308 -15.44 25.81 8.80
CA LYS A 308 -16.74 26.46 8.60
C LYS A 308 -17.88 25.45 8.69
N GLU A 309 -17.77 24.30 8.00
CA GLU A 309 -18.76 23.21 8.05
C GLU A 309 -18.91 22.67 9.48
N TYR A 310 -17.80 22.47 10.18
CA TYR A 310 -17.81 22.05 11.59
C TYR A 310 -18.53 23.06 12.49
N ARG A 311 -18.24 24.35 12.35
CA ARG A 311 -18.91 25.42 13.14
C ARG A 311 -20.39 25.53 12.83
N LYS A 312 -20.79 25.26 11.60
CA LYS A 312 -22.20 25.24 11.18
C LYS A 312 -22.92 23.96 11.54
N LYS A 313 -22.22 22.98 12.13
CA LYS A 313 -22.74 21.63 12.44
C LYS A 313 -23.20 20.84 11.21
N GLU A 314 -22.67 21.16 10.03
CA GLU A 314 -22.91 20.46 8.77
C GLU A 314 -22.06 19.17 8.71
N TYR A 315 -22.22 18.28 9.69
CA TYR A 315 -21.37 17.10 9.87
C TYR A 315 -21.45 16.13 8.69
N ALA A 316 -22.58 16.01 8.03
CA ALA A 316 -22.74 15.13 6.88
C ALA A 316 -21.92 15.60 5.67
N SER A 317 -21.81 16.92 5.44
CA SER A 317 -20.96 17.51 4.41
C SER A 317 -19.49 17.36 4.79
N LEU A 318 -19.15 17.70 6.03
CA LEU A 318 -17.80 17.55 6.55
C LEU A 318 -17.31 16.11 6.40
N PHE A 319 -18.10 15.12 6.81
CA PHE A 319 -17.72 13.71 6.76
C PHE A 319 -17.55 13.19 5.32
N ARG A 320 -18.26 13.76 4.34
CA ARG A 320 -18.09 13.41 2.92
C ARG A 320 -16.83 13.99 2.30
N ASN A 321 -16.41 15.16 2.75
CA ASN A 321 -15.34 15.95 2.14
C ASN A 321 -13.99 15.82 2.87
N ILE A 322 -13.98 15.28 4.08
CA ILE A 322 -12.78 15.17 4.91
C ILE A 322 -11.71 14.30 4.21
N PRO A 323 -10.44 14.72 4.18
CA PRO A 323 -9.37 13.93 3.62
C PRO A 323 -9.18 12.62 4.39
N LEU A 324 -8.79 11.56 3.66
CA LEU A 324 -8.67 10.21 4.25
C LEU A 324 -7.65 10.15 5.38
N TRP A 325 -6.55 10.89 5.29
CA TRP A 325 -5.56 10.90 6.36
C TRP A 325 -6.11 11.47 7.68
N LEU A 326 -6.98 12.52 7.62
CA LEU A 326 -7.64 13.05 8.81
C LEU A 326 -8.66 12.05 9.40
N LEU A 327 -9.31 11.27 8.55
CA LEU A 327 -10.24 10.23 8.99
C LEU A 327 -9.49 9.03 9.58
N THR A 328 -8.27 8.74 9.11
CA THR A 328 -7.47 7.62 9.62
C THR A 328 -6.90 7.91 11.02
N ILE A 329 -6.73 9.18 11.42
CA ILE A 329 -6.25 9.54 12.76
C ILE A 329 -7.15 8.98 13.89
N PRO A 330 -8.48 9.22 13.90
CA PRO A 330 -9.34 8.62 14.92
C PRO A 330 -9.37 7.09 14.87
N LEU A 331 -9.26 6.48 13.68
CA LEU A 331 -9.15 5.02 13.56
C LEU A 331 -7.87 4.51 14.24
N ALA A 332 -6.71 5.12 13.95
CA ALA A 332 -5.46 4.78 14.62
C ALA A 332 -5.57 4.90 16.14
N LYS A 333 -6.20 5.97 16.65
CA LYS A 333 -6.44 6.13 18.10
C LYS A 333 -7.29 5.01 18.68
N VAL A 334 -8.38 4.63 17.99
CA VAL A 334 -9.28 3.55 18.47
C VAL A 334 -8.53 2.22 18.51
N PHE A 335 -7.81 1.84 17.45
CA PHE A 335 -7.05 0.60 17.43
C PHE A 335 -5.89 0.61 18.44
N GLY A 336 -5.22 1.74 18.62
CA GLY A 336 -4.21 1.88 19.65
C GLY A 336 -4.77 1.77 21.08
N LEU A 337 -5.98 2.29 21.35
CA LEU A 337 -6.68 2.08 22.62
C LEU A 337 -7.09 0.62 22.80
N PHE A 338 -7.55 -0.07 21.74
CA PHE A 338 -7.84 -1.49 21.81
C PHE A 338 -6.58 -2.31 22.12
N ALA A 339 -5.45 -2.00 21.45
CA ALA A 339 -4.17 -2.60 21.74
C ALA A 339 -3.77 -2.41 23.21
N LEU A 340 -3.85 -1.17 23.71
CA LEU A 340 -3.51 -0.84 25.09
C LEU A 340 -4.44 -1.54 26.10
N SER A 341 -5.76 -1.53 25.85
CA SER A 341 -6.72 -2.20 26.73
C SER A 341 -6.49 -3.72 26.78
N GLY A 342 -6.16 -4.33 25.65
CA GLY A 342 -5.82 -5.74 25.58
C GLY A 342 -4.57 -6.08 26.39
N VAL A 343 -3.53 -5.25 26.32
CA VAL A 343 -2.31 -5.39 27.13
C VAL A 343 -2.62 -5.28 28.63
N ILE A 344 -3.47 -4.35 29.02
CA ILE A 344 -3.86 -4.17 30.45
C ILE A 344 -4.67 -5.34 30.95
N LEU A 345 -5.62 -5.85 30.16
CA LEU A 345 -6.57 -6.89 30.59
C LEU A 345 -5.97 -8.30 30.58
N SER A 346 -5.08 -8.60 29.63
CA SER A 346 -4.50 -9.94 29.50
C SER A 346 -3.52 -10.27 30.62
N GLY A 347 -2.92 -9.27 31.25
CA GLY A 347 -1.87 -9.49 32.26
C GLY A 347 -0.64 -10.26 31.72
N GLU A 348 -0.75 -10.79 30.51
CA GLU A 348 0.29 -11.60 29.85
C GLU A 348 1.02 -10.77 28.79
N TYR A 349 2.19 -10.38 29.16
CA TYR A 349 3.09 -9.56 28.34
C TYR A 349 3.78 -10.31 27.20
N THR A 350 3.68 -11.66 27.17
CA THR A 350 4.68 -12.49 26.54
C THR A 350 4.76 -12.41 25.02
N ALA A 351 3.68 -12.28 24.29
CA ALA A 351 3.74 -12.38 22.83
C ALA A 351 3.83 -11.02 22.09
N ILE A 352 3.28 -9.95 22.70
CA ILE A 352 3.55 -8.58 22.24
C ILE A 352 4.92 -8.14 22.73
N MET A 353 5.34 -8.64 23.88
CA MET A 353 6.64 -8.36 24.46
C MET A 353 7.81 -8.91 23.63
N ASP A 354 7.65 -9.95 22.84
CA ASP A 354 8.72 -10.36 21.94
C ASP A 354 8.88 -9.37 20.77
N LEU A 355 7.80 -8.79 20.27
CA LEU A 355 7.84 -7.66 19.35
C LEU A 355 8.27 -6.36 20.07
N LEU A 356 7.78 -6.10 21.27
CA LEU A 356 8.08 -4.91 22.05
C LEU A 356 9.45 -5.01 22.77
N LYS A 357 9.92 -6.22 23.11
CA LYS A 357 11.29 -6.45 23.59
C LYS A 357 12.35 -6.17 22.50
N SER A 358 12.02 -6.45 21.25
CA SER A 358 12.85 -5.98 20.14
C SER A 358 12.90 -4.44 20.06
N LEU A 359 11.89 -3.76 20.64
CA LEU A 359 11.79 -2.30 20.79
C LEU A 359 12.16 -1.82 22.21
N GLN A 360 12.72 -2.68 23.06
CA GLN A 360 13.13 -2.39 24.46
C GLN A 360 11.95 -1.95 25.40
N ILE A 361 10.72 -2.33 25.10
CA ILE A 361 9.54 -1.98 25.89
C ILE A 361 9.25 -3.08 26.94
N SER A 362 9.47 -2.83 28.22
CA SER A 362 9.47 -3.85 29.27
C SER A 362 8.24 -3.85 30.20
N ASP A 363 7.36 -2.82 30.18
CA ASP A 363 6.28 -2.62 31.16
C ASP A 363 4.97 -2.06 30.56
N VAL A 364 3.78 -2.35 31.18
CA VAL A 364 2.46 -1.83 30.76
C VAL A 364 2.40 -0.31 30.81
N SER A 365 2.93 0.25 31.87
CA SER A 365 2.99 1.70 32.03
C SER A 365 3.86 2.34 30.92
N PHE A 366 4.89 1.64 30.50
CA PHE A 366 5.72 2.03 29.39
C PHE A 366 4.98 1.88 28.05
N ALA A 367 4.18 0.83 27.85
CA ALA A 367 3.34 0.68 26.66
C ALA A 367 2.32 1.82 26.53
N ALA A 368 1.68 2.24 27.63
CA ALA A 368 0.78 3.37 27.64
C ALA A 368 1.50 4.70 27.35
N GLY A 369 2.66 4.89 27.95
CA GLY A 369 3.51 6.06 27.69
C GLY A 369 3.96 6.13 26.22
N THR A 370 4.40 5.02 25.66
CA THR A 370 4.81 4.91 24.26
C THR A 370 3.64 5.20 23.30
N TYR A 371 2.45 4.67 23.57
CA TYR A 371 1.25 4.98 22.80
C TYR A 371 0.97 6.49 22.75
N VAL A 372 0.98 7.14 23.91
CA VAL A 372 0.76 8.59 24.01
C VAL A 372 1.88 9.38 23.31
N ALA A 373 3.14 8.97 23.47
CA ALA A 373 4.29 9.59 22.81
C ALA A 373 4.19 9.51 21.28
N VAL A 374 3.85 8.33 20.75
CA VAL A 374 3.64 8.13 19.30
C VAL A 374 2.55 9.05 18.76
N LEU A 375 1.45 9.23 19.48
CA LEU A 375 0.40 10.16 19.06
C LEU A 375 0.89 11.61 19.04
N PHE A 376 1.71 12.04 20.01
CA PHE A 376 2.28 13.39 20.02
C PHE A 376 3.31 13.58 18.90
N PHE A 377 4.17 12.60 18.64
CA PHE A 377 5.08 12.63 17.48
C PHE A 377 4.31 12.73 16.17
N MET A 378 3.27 11.92 15.99
CA MET A 378 2.42 12.00 14.81
C MET A 378 1.75 13.37 14.67
N MET A 379 1.22 13.93 15.76
CA MET A 379 0.63 15.28 15.75
C MET A 379 1.67 16.35 15.40
N ARG A 380 2.86 16.32 16.00
CA ARG A 380 3.99 17.20 15.68
C ARG A 380 4.31 17.18 14.19
N ASP A 381 4.48 15.99 13.63
CA ASP A 381 4.90 15.80 12.25
C ASP A 381 3.83 16.30 11.26
N LEU A 382 2.56 15.98 11.50
CA LEU A 382 1.46 16.48 10.68
C LEU A 382 1.34 17.99 10.74
N VAL A 383 1.58 18.59 11.90
CA VAL A 383 1.61 20.05 12.08
C VAL A 383 2.80 20.66 11.33
N VAL A 384 3.99 20.04 11.38
CA VAL A 384 5.15 20.47 10.59
C VAL A 384 4.86 20.39 9.09
N LEU A 385 4.23 19.30 8.62
CA LEU A 385 3.80 19.18 7.23
C LEU A 385 2.88 20.33 6.81
N MET A 386 1.90 20.67 7.65
CA MET A 386 1.00 21.82 7.42
C MET A 386 1.74 23.15 7.42
N LEU A 387 2.67 23.37 8.36
CA LEU A 387 3.50 24.56 8.43
C LEU A 387 4.32 24.75 7.15
N LEU A 388 4.91 23.68 6.63
CA LEU A 388 5.70 23.73 5.39
C LEU A 388 4.84 24.12 4.19
N HIS A 389 3.60 23.61 4.10
CA HIS A 389 2.67 23.96 3.02
C HIS A 389 2.19 25.41 3.11
N ILE A 390 1.99 25.92 4.31
CA ILE A 390 1.55 27.31 4.53
C ILE A 390 2.69 28.31 4.37
N SER A 391 3.91 27.94 4.76
CA SER A 391 5.04 28.89 4.89
C SER A 391 5.93 28.98 3.67
N GLY A 392 5.91 27.95 2.84
CA GLY A 392 6.88 27.77 1.77
C GLY A 392 6.25 27.70 0.37
N ARG A 393 7.04 27.20 -0.55
CA ARG A 393 6.55 26.81 -1.88
C ARG A 393 5.89 25.42 -1.74
N PRO A 394 4.57 25.27 -1.94
CA PRO A 394 3.87 24.00 -1.75
C PRO A 394 4.51 22.83 -2.52
N GLN A 395 5.11 23.13 -3.68
CA GLN A 395 5.79 22.14 -4.53
C GLN A 395 7.03 21.48 -3.88
N ARG A 396 7.67 22.15 -2.90
CA ARG A 396 8.84 21.63 -2.18
C ARG A 396 8.51 21.14 -0.78
N ALA A 397 7.32 21.45 -0.28
CA ALA A 397 6.92 21.16 1.09
C ALA A 397 7.02 19.67 1.43
N ASP A 398 6.57 18.79 0.53
CA ASP A 398 6.63 17.34 0.76
C ASP A 398 8.06 16.80 0.78
N ALA A 399 8.93 17.26 -0.14
CA ALA A 399 10.34 16.84 -0.14
C ALA A 399 11.06 17.34 1.12
N THR A 400 10.78 18.58 1.54
CA THR A 400 11.30 19.13 2.80
C THR A 400 10.78 18.36 4.01
N PHE A 401 9.52 17.91 3.98
CA PHE A 401 8.96 17.10 5.05
C PHE A 401 9.59 15.71 5.12
N ILE A 402 9.84 15.05 3.98
CA ILE A 402 10.57 13.77 3.96
C ILE A 402 11.99 13.96 4.53
N LEU A 403 12.68 15.03 4.14
CA LEU A 403 13.99 15.34 4.71
C LEU A 403 13.91 15.58 6.24
N TYR A 404 12.88 16.30 6.71
CA TYR A 404 12.63 16.49 8.13
C TYR A 404 12.42 15.15 8.84
N LEU A 405 11.63 14.22 8.29
CA LEU A 405 11.45 12.89 8.89
C LEU A 405 12.76 12.10 8.96
N LEU A 406 13.58 12.13 7.88
CA LEU A 406 14.89 11.49 7.89
C LEU A 406 15.82 12.08 8.95
N LEU A 407 15.85 13.41 9.07
CA LEU A 407 16.64 14.08 10.10
C LEU A 407 16.14 13.71 11.50
N SER A 408 14.83 13.79 11.74
CA SER A 408 14.24 13.57 13.06
C SER A 408 14.33 12.12 13.52
N TYR A 409 14.07 11.14 12.64
CA TYR A 409 13.95 9.74 13.04
C TYR A 409 15.17 8.86 12.72
N LEU A 410 16.11 9.34 11.92
CA LEU A 410 17.31 8.60 11.57
C LEU A 410 18.58 9.30 12.07
N ILE A 411 18.79 10.56 11.67
CA ILE A 411 20.08 11.26 11.91
C ILE A 411 20.18 11.72 13.36
N ILE A 412 19.19 12.41 13.90
CA ILE A 412 19.21 12.91 15.29
C ILE A 412 19.32 11.76 16.30
N PRO A 413 18.51 10.69 16.25
CA PRO A 413 18.70 9.55 17.15
C PRO A 413 20.09 8.90 17.04
N PHE A 414 20.61 8.75 15.81
CA PHE A 414 21.95 8.21 15.60
C PHE A 414 23.04 9.07 16.27
N LEU A 415 22.96 10.39 16.11
CA LEU A 415 23.90 11.32 16.76
C LEU A 415 23.78 11.29 18.28
N LEU A 416 22.55 11.24 18.81
CA LEU A 416 22.32 11.19 20.27
C LEU A 416 22.82 9.86 20.87
N THR A 417 22.70 8.76 20.13
CA THR A 417 23.29 7.47 20.55
C THR A 417 24.80 7.56 20.62
N GLY A 418 25.44 8.25 19.67
CA GLY A 418 26.90 8.49 19.71
C GLY A 418 27.35 9.39 20.85
N LEU A 419 26.43 10.15 21.47
CA LEU A 419 26.66 11.01 22.65
C LEU A 419 26.22 10.35 23.96
N ASP A 420 25.82 9.08 23.96
CA ASP A 420 25.24 8.35 25.08
C ASP A 420 23.95 9.00 25.66
N MET A 421 23.22 9.74 24.81
CA MET A 421 21.98 10.44 25.18
C MET A 421 20.76 10.06 24.30
N PRO A 422 20.53 8.77 23.94
CA PRO A 422 19.43 8.39 23.07
C PRO A 422 18.06 8.71 23.66
N TYR A 423 17.96 8.76 25.00
CA TYR A 423 16.74 9.05 25.76
C TYR A 423 16.17 10.46 25.55
N LEU A 424 16.95 11.39 25.02
CA LEU A 424 16.45 12.75 24.75
C LEU A 424 15.45 12.78 23.61
N PHE A 425 15.52 11.85 22.68
CA PHE A 425 14.60 11.80 21.54
C PHE A 425 13.63 10.61 21.61
N PHE A 426 14.17 9.42 21.92
CA PHE A 426 13.40 8.21 22.20
C PHE A 426 13.64 7.83 23.66
N PRO A 427 12.79 8.36 24.57
CA PRO A 427 12.96 8.08 25.98
C PRO A 427 12.87 6.58 26.23
N ASP A 428 13.88 6.07 26.90
CA ASP A 428 14.04 4.69 27.31
C ASP A 428 13.33 4.43 28.65
N SER A 429 12.94 3.19 28.88
CA SER A 429 12.33 2.73 30.14
C SER A 429 13.22 2.98 31.37
N THR A 430 14.55 3.10 31.18
CA THR A 430 15.52 3.35 32.26
C THR A 430 15.52 4.77 32.79
N HIS A 431 15.04 5.76 32.01
CA HIS A 431 15.08 7.20 32.34
C HIS A 431 13.74 7.79 32.78
N GLY A 432 12.72 6.95 32.95
CA GLY A 432 11.44 7.32 33.56
C GLY A 432 10.34 7.71 32.54
N GLN A 433 9.13 7.26 32.83
CA GLN A 433 7.92 7.42 31.99
C GLN A 433 7.52 8.86 31.75
N VAL A 434 7.90 9.77 32.65
CA VAL A 434 7.54 11.17 32.58
C VAL A 434 8.21 11.86 31.38
N LEU A 435 9.49 11.59 31.16
CA LEU A 435 10.24 12.13 30.00
C LEU A 435 9.71 11.58 28.67
N LEU A 436 9.28 10.33 28.66
CA LEU A 436 8.69 9.66 27.50
C LEU A 436 7.51 10.45 26.91
N ILE A 437 6.69 11.07 27.74
CA ILE A 437 5.48 11.79 27.34
C ILE A 437 5.74 13.29 27.21
N ILE A 438 6.48 13.89 28.13
CA ILE A 438 6.64 15.34 28.20
C ILE A 438 7.39 15.90 26.99
N MET A 439 8.46 15.25 26.55
CA MET A 439 9.25 15.76 25.42
C MET A 439 8.44 15.80 24.10
N PRO A 440 7.84 14.69 23.64
CA PRO A 440 6.98 14.72 22.46
C PRO A 440 5.80 15.69 22.59
N MET A 441 5.23 15.82 23.79
CA MET A 441 4.15 16.74 24.08
C MET A 441 4.60 18.21 23.90
N LEU A 442 5.75 18.59 24.46
CA LEU A 442 6.29 19.95 24.31
C LEU A 442 6.58 20.29 22.84
N GLU A 443 7.17 19.36 22.10
CA GLU A 443 7.42 19.53 20.68
C GLU A 443 6.12 19.70 19.87
N ALA A 444 5.10 18.89 20.17
CA ALA A 444 3.80 19.01 19.52
C ALA A 444 3.12 20.35 19.85
N PHE A 445 3.19 20.82 21.10
CA PHE A 445 2.64 22.11 21.50
C PHE A 445 3.39 23.28 20.85
N LEU A 446 4.72 23.23 20.78
CA LEU A 446 5.53 24.24 20.12
C LEU A 446 5.18 24.37 18.63
N THR A 447 5.13 23.24 17.94
CA THR A 447 4.78 23.25 16.49
C THR A 447 3.34 23.74 16.28
N PHE A 448 2.40 23.34 17.13
CA PHE A 448 1.03 23.83 17.06
C PHE A 448 0.91 25.33 17.35
N TYR A 449 1.68 25.86 18.30
CA TYR A 449 1.75 27.29 18.55
C TYR A 449 2.25 28.07 17.32
N LEU A 450 3.30 27.57 16.66
CA LEU A 450 3.82 28.14 15.43
C LEU A 450 2.78 28.10 14.29
N LEU A 451 2.04 27.00 14.15
CA LEU A 451 0.96 26.90 13.18
C LEU A 451 -0.13 27.94 13.47
N LYS A 452 -0.59 28.03 14.72
CA LYS A 452 -1.62 29.02 15.14
C LYS A 452 -1.19 30.47 14.87
N LYS A 453 0.07 30.78 15.13
CA LYS A 453 0.63 32.10 14.83
C LYS A 453 0.57 32.41 13.35
N LYS A 454 1.03 31.48 12.48
CA LYS A 454 0.97 31.66 11.03
C LYS A 454 -0.45 31.65 10.46
N TRP A 455 -1.34 30.82 11.01
CA TRP A 455 -2.74 30.75 10.56
C TRP A 455 -3.51 32.06 10.71
N LYS A 456 -3.13 32.90 11.67
CA LYS A 456 -3.75 34.21 11.85
C LYS A 456 -3.40 35.24 10.75
N PHE A 457 -2.33 35.01 10.00
CA PHE A 457 -1.87 35.90 8.93
C PHE A 457 -2.35 35.48 7.53
N ILE A 458 -3.13 34.42 7.43
CA ILE A 458 -3.71 33.87 6.20
C ILE A 458 -5.24 34.02 6.25
#